data_370653f7b29cb117b32f4d27494dea3b
#
_entry.id   370653f7b29cb117b32f4d27494dea3b
#
_cell.length_a   1.000
_cell.length_b   1.000
_cell.length_c   1.000
_cell.angle_alpha   90.00
_cell.angle_beta   90.00
_cell.angle_gamma   90.00
#
_symmetry.space_group_name_H-M   'P 1'
#
loop_
_entity.id
_entity.type
_entity.pdbx_description
1 polymer ?
#
loop_
_entity_poly.entity_id
_entity_poly.type
_entity_poly.pdbx_seq_one_letter_code
_entity_poly.pdbx_strand_id
1 'polypeptide(L)'
;MKSYKLNRLICLAFWMAVFWLPTLNKAQAGETYVQLVARVSKTGVTQHLFQPTIEGQLFALANAYRQSHGLAPLKQDDAMLFAARAHAMDMLQHHFLGHTASTGQDFDSRMRALHGGAMILPTMGENAVMWKSTHLPHDGLAQKLFQSWVASAEHRHTLLSRDYLKLSTGVAMSGNEIYADQIFVGPEVSTNMFKVQ
;
A
#
# COMPACT_ATOMS: atom_id res chain seq x y z
N MET A 1 60.89 -22.68 -59.79
CA MET A 1 60.47 -23.15 -58.45
C MET A 1 60.47 -21.94 -57.52
N LYS A 2 59.27 -21.38 -57.23
CA LYS A 2 59.12 -20.25 -56.31
C LYS A 2 58.41 -20.76 -55.05
N SER A 3 59.14 -20.69 -53.94
CA SER A 3 58.66 -21.07 -52.61
C SER A 3 57.79 -19.91 -52.04
N TYR A 4 56.54 -20.21 -51.71
CA TYR A 4 55.67 -19.27 -50.99
C TYR A 4 55.77 -19.55 -49.49
N LYS A 5 56.26 -18.59 -48.76
CA LYS A 5 56.24 -18.59 -47.29
C LYS A 5 54.84 -18.20 -46.80
N LEU A 6 54.23 -19.10 -46.08
CA LEU A 6 52.91 -18.92 -45.46
C LEU A 6 53.08 -18.13 -44.16
N ASN A 7 52.64 -16.87 -44.15
CA ASN A 7 52.55 -16.03 -42.94
C ASN A 7 51.33 -16.45 -42.15
N ARG A 8 51.52 -17.04 -40.98
CA ARG A 8 50.45 -17.27 -40.01
C ARG A 8 50.17 -15.99 -39.25
N LEU A 9 49.10 -15.30 -39.56
CA LEU A 9 48.50 -14.28 -38.71
C LEU A 9 47.73 -14.99 -37.56
N ILE A 10 48.27 -14.85 -36.37
CA ILE A 10 47.58 -15.29 -35.14
C ILE A 10 46.60 -14.17 -34.78
N CYS A 11 45.33 -14.38 -35.10
CA CYS A 11 44.25 -13.58 -34.55
C CYS A 11 44.01 -13.95 -33.08
N LEU A 12 44.53 -13.12 -32.17
CA LEU A 12 44.12 -13.16 -30.77
C LEU A 12 42.70 -12.59 -30.65
N ALA A 13 41.72 -13.48 -30.63
CA ALA A 13 40.37 -13.13 -30.28
C ALA A 13 40.32 -12.86 -28.77
N PHE A 14 40.28 -11.57 -28.41
CA PHE A 14 39.98 -11.11 -27.04
C PHE A 14 38.50 -11.40 -26.76
N TRP A 15 38.22 -12.49 -26.08
CA TRP A 15 36.92 -12.76 -25.49
C TRP A 15 36.78 -11.85 -24.29
N MET A 16 36.12 -10.69 -24.48
CA MET A 16 35.55 -9.95 -23.37
C MET A 16 34.36 -10.76 -22.85
N ALA A 17 34.61 -11.57 -21.84
CA ALA A 17 33.55 -12.10 -20.99
C ALA A 17 32.91 -10.91 -20.27
N VAL A 18 31.85 -10.37 -20.84
CA VAL A 18 30.94 -9.47 -20.10
C VAL A 18 30.32 -10.35 -19.01
N PHE A 19 30.90 -10.31 -17.83
CA PHE A 19 30.24 -10.78 -16.61
C PHE A 19 29.01 -9.88 -16.40
N TRP A 20 27.90 -10.30 -16.98
CA TRP A 20 26.59 -9.84 -16.60
C TRP A 20 26.35 -10.38 -15.19
N LEU A 21 26.83 -9.64 -14.17
CA LEU A 21 26.41 -9.84 -12.80
C LEU A 21 24.92 -9.52 -12.80
N PRO A 22 24.02 -10.50 -12.56
CA PRO A 22 22.68 -10.12 -12.22
C PRO A 22 22.80 -9.29 -10.95
N THR A 23 22.56 -8.00 -11.03
CA THR A 23 22.20 -7.20 -9.87
C THR A 23 20.87 -7.80 -9.41
N LEU A 24 20.97 -8.93 -8.71
CA LEU A 24 19.89 -9.44 -7.88
C LEU A 24 19.41 -8.23 -7.09
N ASN A 25 18.22 -7.81 -7.41
CA ASN A 25 17.46 -6.84 -6.68
C ASN A 25 17.24 -7.44 -5.27
N LYS A 26 18.29 -7.38 -4.44
CA LYS A 26 18.35 -7.92 -3.07
C LYS A 26 17.45 -7.15 -2.12
N ALA A 27 16.67 -6.19 -2.68
CA ALA A 27 15.93 -5.22 -1.92
C ALA A 27 14.49 -5.63 -1.56
N GLN A 28 13.98 -6.76 -2.04
CA GLN A 28 12.57 -7.10 -1.78
C GLN A 28 12.32 -8.47 -1.14
N ALA A 29 13.25 -9.41 -1.21
CA ALA A 29 13.14 -10.64 -0.43
C ALA A 29 13.54 -10.37 1.02
N GLY A 30 12.58 -9.99 1.86
CA GLY A 30 12.79 -9.82 3.30
C GLY A 30 12.45 -8.44 3.88
N GLU A 31 11.90 -7.49 3.11
CA GLU A 31 11.41 -6.23 3.68
C GLU A 31 10.21 -6.51 4.60
N THR A 32 10.32 -6.13 5.86
CA THR A 32 9.19 -6.22 6.80
C THR A 32 8.16 -5.14 6.49
N TYR A 33 6.89 -5.34 6.92
CA TYR A 33 5.85 -4.33 6.72
C TYR A 33 6.21 -2.99 7.39
N VAL A 34 6.87 -3.01 8.54
CA VAL A 34 7.36 -1.79 9.23
C VAL A 34 8.39 -1.04 8.38
N GLN A 35 9.31 -1.76 7.73
CA GLN A 35 10.29 -1.16 6.81
C GLN A 35 9.62 -0.59 5.57
N LEU A 36 8.60 -1.28 5.02
CA LEU A 36 7.79 -0.79 3.92
C LEU A 36 7.11 0.54 4.27
N VAL A 37 6.44 0.62 5.43
CA VAL A 37 5.82 1.86 5.92
C VAL A 37 6.85 2.96 6.14
N ALA A 38 8.01 2.63 6.72
CA ALA A 38 9.10 3.60 6.90
C ALA A 38 9.67 4.10 5.56
N ARG A 39 9.72 3.26 4.53
CA ARG A 39 10.13 3.65 3.18
C ARG A 39 9.11 4.59 2.54
N VAL A 40 7.82 4.28 2.68
CA VAL A 40 6.72 5.10 2.15
C VAL A 40 6.64 6.46 2.84
N SER A 41 7.00 6.56 4.12
CA SER A 41 7.02 7.83 4.87
C SER A 41 8.13 8.77 4.44
N LYS A 42 9.19 8.28 3.78
CA LYS A 42 10.30 9.11 3.31
C LYS A 42 9.93 9.85 2.03
N THR A 43 10.17 11.15 2.00
CA THR A 43 9.93 11.98 0.82
C THR A 43 10.83 11.55 -0.35
N GLY A 44 10.27 11.46 -1.55
CA GLY A 44 10.98 11.37 -2.82
C GLY A 44 10.92 10.02 -3.54
N VAL A 45 11.00 8.88 -2.86
CA VAL A 45 11.20 7.58 -3.55
C VAL A 45 9.92 7.01 -4.15
N THR A 46 8.78 7.13 -3.46
CA THR A 46 7.50 6.54 -3.88
C THR A 46 6.38 7.56 -4.05
N GLN A 47 6.66 8.83 -3.83
CA GLN A 47 5.64 9.89 -3.79
C GLN A 47 4.86 10.03 -5.12
N HIS A 48 5.51 9.75 -6.26
CA HIS A 48 4.86 9.80 -7.57
C HIS A 48 3.75 8.74 -7.76
N LEU A 49 3.72 7.70 -6.93
CA LEU A 49 2.67 6.67 -6.96
C LEU A 49 1.41 7.11 -6.21
N PHE A 50 1.54 8.00 -5.21
CA PHE A 50 0.43 8.36 -4.36
C PHE A 50 -0.43 9.48 -4.93
N GLN A 51 -1.73 9.44 -4.59
CA GLN A 51 -2.75 10.34 -5.10
C GLN A 51 -3.42 11.14 -3.97
N PRO A 52 -2.75 12.15 -3.37
CA PRO A 52 -3.26 12.87 -2.19
C PRO A 52 -4.63 13.53 -2.42
N THR A 53 -4.89 14.00 -3.64
CA THR A 53 -6.21 14.57 -3.99
C THR A 53 -7.31 13.53 -3.90
N ILE A 54 -7.08 12.30 -4.43
CA ILE A 54 -8.06 11.21 -4.38
C ILE A 54 -8.21 10.71 -2.93
N GLU A 55 -7.14 10.64 -2.16
CA GLU A 55 -7.17 10.29 -0.72
C GLU A 55 -8.08 11.24 0.05
N GLY A 56 -7.92 12.56 -0.13
CA GLY A 56 -8.76 13.58 0.49
C GLY A 56 -10.22 13.51 0.04
N GLN A 57 -10.48 13.24 -1.24
CA GLN A 57 -11.84 13.05 -1.75
C GLN A 57 -12.50 11.79 -1.16
N LEU A 58 -11.80 10.67 -1.07
CA LEU A 58 -12.32 9.44 -0.46
C LEU A 58 -12.61 9.61 1.03
N PHE A 59 -11.74 10.31 1.76
CA PHE A 59 -11.98 10.67 3.15
C PHE A 59 -13.24 11.53 3.31
N ALA A 60 -13.42 12.56 2.48
CA ALA A 60 -14.59 13.42 2.50
C ALA A 60 -15.87 12.64 2.16
N LEU A 61 -15.84 11.76 1.14
CA LEU A 61 -16.97 10.91 0.76
C LEU A 61 -17.37 9.94 1.89
N ALA A 62 -16.39 9.33 2.57
CA ALA A 62 -16.67 8.46 3.72
C ALA A 62 -17.39 9.22 4.84
N ASN A 63 -16.93 10.43 5.16
CA ASN A 63 -17.55 11.26 6.20
C ASN A 63 -18.92 11.80 5.79
N ALA A 64 -19.11 12.20 4.55
CA ALA A 64 -20.43 12.60 4.04
C ALA A 64 -21.42 11.41 4.09
N TYR A 65 -20.97 10.22 3.74
CA TYR A 65 -21.79 9.01 3.82
C TYR A 65 -22.18 8.65 5.25
N ARG A 66 -21.23 8.73 6.19
CA ARG A 66 -21.52 8.56 7.63
C ARG A 66 -22.53 9.56 8.14
N GLN A 67 -22.35 10.84 7.82
CA GLN A 67 -23.27 11.92 8.23
C GLN A 67 -24.68 11.70 7.67
N SER A 68 -24.83 11.25 6.42
CA SER A 68 -26.14 10.92 5.83
C SER A 68 -26.85 9.76 6.53
N HIS A 69 -26.11 8.95 7.31
CA HIS A 69 -26.62 7.86 8.15
C HIS A 69 -26.68 8.23 9.65
N GLY A 70 -26.59 9.52 10.00
CA GLY A 70 -26.68 9.97 11.38
C GLY A 70 -25.49 9.61 12.26
N LEU A 71 -24.31 9.35 11.65
CA LEU A 71 -23.08 9.02 12.36
C LEU A 71 -22.14 10.22 12.42
N ALA A 72 -21.37 10.32 13.50
CA ALA A 72 -20.30 11.31 13.61
C ALA A 72 -19.23 11.09 12.53
N PRO A 73 -18.66 12.17 11.97
CA PRO A 73 -17.53 12.06 11.08
C PRO A 73 -16.30 11.53 11.81
N LEU A 74 -15.47 10.76 11.09
CA LEU A 74 -14.17 10.30 11.56
C LEU A 74 -13.12 11.40 11.42
N LYS A 75 -12.16 11.42 12.34
CA LYS A 75 -10.99 12.30 12.25
C LYS A 75 -9.92 11.67 11.37
N GLN A 76 -9.12 12.50 10.71
CA GLN A 76 -7.92 12.03 10.03
C GLN A 76 -6.96 11.39 11.03
N ASP A 77 -6.36 10.23 10.67
CA ASP A 77 -5.27 9.63 11.43
C ASP A 77 -3.97 9.66 10.60
N ASP A 78 -3.14 10.65 10.86
CA ASP A 78 -1.90 10.84 10.13
C ASP A 78 -0.88 9.72 10.41
N ALA A 79 -0.97 9.07 11.58
CA ALA A 79 -0.10 7.95 11.92
C ALA A 79 -0.37 6.72 11.03
N MET A 80 -1.63 6.49 10.66
CA MET A 80 -2.02 5.36 9.82
C MET A 80 -1.99 5.70 8.32
N LEU A 81 -1.79 6.96 7.93
CA LEU A 81 -1.74 7.35 6.51
C LEU A 81 -0.66 6.59 5.74
N PHE A 82 0.53 6.49 6.31
CA PHE A 82 1.63 5.79 5.65
C PHE A 82 1.43 4.27 5.63
N ALA A 83 0.71 3.72 6.60
CA ALA A 83 0.32 2.31 6.59
C ALA A 83 -0.69 2.02 5.46
N ALA A 84 -1.73 2.85 5.31
CA ALA A 84 -2.69 2.73 4.22
C ALA A 84 -2.01 2.89 2.84
N ARG A 85 -1.14 3.88 2.68
CA ARG A 85 -0.34 4.05 1.46
C ARG A 85 0.57 2.87 1.18
N ALA A 86 1.21 2.31 2.21
CA ALA A 86 2.10 1.16 2.07
C ALA A 86 1.34 -0.07 1.56
N HIS A 87 0.15 -0.33 2.09
CA HIS A 87 -0.67 -1.45 1.63
C HIS A 87 -1.22 -1.22 0.22
N ALA A 88 -1.70 -0.02 -0.10
CA ALA A 88 -2.14 0.34 -1.45
C ALA A 88 -0.99 0.17 -2.48
N MET A 89 0.24 0.57 -2.12
CA MET A 89 1.42 0.37 -2.95
C MET A 89 1.83 -1.10 -3.07
N ASP A 90 1.75 -1.87 -1.98
CA ASP A 90 2.04 -3.31 -2.00
C ASP A 90 1.08 -4.06 -2.94
N MET A 91 -0.23 -3.76 -2.83
CA MET A 91 -1.24 -4.28 -3.76
C MET A 91 -0.95 -3.91 -5.22
N LEU A 92 -0.57 -2.64 -5.48
CA LEU A 92 -0.23 -2.16 -6.82
C LEU A 92 1.01 -2.87 -7.38
N GLN A 93 2.08 -2.99 -6.61
CA GLN A 93 3.35 -3.55 -7.05
C GLN A 93 3.29 -5.07 -7.29
N HIS A 94 2.43 -5.77 -6.57
CA HIS A 94 2.30 -7.23 -6.66
C HIS A 94 1.00 -7.68 -7.34
N HIS A 95 0.21 -6.72 -7.87
CA HIS A 95 -1.03 -6.97 -8.64
C HIS A 95 -2.03 -7.87 -7.92
N PHE A 96 -2.30 -7.62 -6.65
CA PHE A 96 -3.33 -8.32 -5.88
C PHE A 96 -4.30 -7.34 -5.21
N LEU A 97 -5.46 -7.84 -4.81
CA LEU A 97 -6.41 -7.13 -3.95
C LEU A 97 -6.72 -8.02 -2.75
N GLY A 98 -6.54 -7.51 -1.55
CA GLY A 98 -6.83 -8.28 -0.33
C GLY A 98 -6.29 -7.60 0.93
N HIS A 99 -6.51 -8.26 2.08
CA HIS A 99 -6.12 -7.79 3.40
C HIS A 99 -4.81 -8.40 3.92
N THR A 100 -4.25 -9.34 3.16
CA THR A 100 -2.95 -9.97 3.44
C THR A 100 -1.90 -9.33 2.55
N ALA A 101 -0.84 -8.80 3.13
CA ALA A 101 0.27 -8.21 2.40
C ALA A 101 1.05 -9.26 1.59
N SER A 102 1.80 -8.84 0.58
CA SER A 102 2.67 -9.71 -0.23
C SER A 102 3.69 -10.49 0.61
N THR A 103 4.00 -10.01 1.82
CA THR A 103 4.84 -10.66 2.83
C THR A 103 4.15 -11.80 3.57
N GLY A 104 2.84 -12.05 3.34
CA GLY A 104 2.04 -13.04 4.03
C GLY A 104 1.42 -12.56 5.37
N GLN A 105 1.65 -11.32 5.78
CA GLN A 105 1.07 -10.76 7.01
C GLN A 105 -0.36 -10.28 6.74
N ASP A 106 -1.33 -10.79 7.52
CA ASP A 106 -2.69 -10.29 7.54
C ASP A 106 -2.78 -8.89 8.18
N PHE A 107 -3.96 -8.28 8.13
CA PHE A 107 -4.17 -6.94 8.66
C PHE A 107 -3.78 -6.82 10.15
N ASP A 108 -4.21 -7.75 10.99
CA ASP A 108 -3.91 -7.72 12.43
C ASP A 108 -2.40 -7.83 12.69
N SER A 109 -1.72 -8.72 11.98
CA SER A 109 -0.27 -8.89 12.10
C SER A 109 0.50 -7.64 11.66
N ARG A 110 0.04 -6.97 10.59
CA ARG A 110 0.59 -5.69 10.12
C ARG A 110 0.43 -4.60 11.18
N MET A 111 -0.78 -4.46 11.73
CA MET A 111 -1.07 -3.45 12.75
C MET A 111 -0.30 -3.70 14.05
N ARG A 112 -0.20 -4.97 14.50
CA ARG A 112 0.64 -5.32 15.67
C ARG A 112 2.09 -4.96 15.45
N ALA A 113 2.64 -5.24 14.29
CA ALA A 113 4.03 -4.89 13.96
C ALA A 113 4.27 -3.38 14.02
N LEU A 114 3.35 -2.55 13.53
CA LEU A 114 3.43 -1.09 13.60
C LEU A 114 3.33 -0.55 15.03
N HIS A 115 2.63 -1.25 15.91
CA HIS A 115 2.49 -0.91 17.32
C HIS A 115 3.55 -1.60 18.21
N GLY A 116 4.71 -1.95 17.65
CA GLY A 116 5.82 -2.53 18.39
C GLY A 116 5.54 -3.92 18.97
N GLY A 117 4.64 -4.69 18.35
CA GLY A 117 4.25 -6.02 18.83
C GLY A 117 3.22 -5.99 19.96
N ALA A 118 2.50 -4.88 20.14
CA ALA A 118 1.50 -4.73 21.19
C ALA A 118 0.48 -5.89 21.21
N MET A 119 0.23 -6.44 22.38
CA MET A 119 -0.75 -7.53 22.57
C MET A 119 -2.18 -7.03 22.39
N ILE A 120 -2.45 -5.79 22.75
CA ILE A 120 -3.78 -5.17 22.72
C ILE A 120 -3.71 -3.97 21.77
N LEU A 121 -4.55 -4.01 20.74
CA LEU A 121 -4.75 -2.91 19.80
C LEU A 121 -6.12 -2.27 20.04
N PRO A 122 -6.33 -1.00 19.63
CA PRO A 122 -7.67 -0.46 19.48
C PRO A 122 -8.46 -1.30 18.47
N THR A 123 -9.78 -1.18 18.49
CA THR A 123 -10.60 -1.75 17.40
C THR A 123 -10.15 -1.13 16.08
N MET A 124 -9.81 -1.97 15.12
CA MET A 124 -9.34 -1.53 13.82
C MET A 124 -10.09 -2.25 12.69
N GLY A 125 -10.15 -1.64 11.54
CA GLY A 125 -10.75 -2.24 10.34
C GLY A 125 -10.09 -1.72 9.09
N GLU A 126 -10.27 -2.45 7.99
CA GLU A 126 -9.68 -2.12 6.70
C GLU A 126 -10.71 -2.28 5.59
N ASN A 127 -10.71 -1.36 4.63
CA ASN A 127 -11.41 -1.49 3.36
C ASN A 127 -10.39 -1.34 2.23
N ALA A 128 -10.32 -2.32 1.35
CA ALA A 128 -9.48 -2.25 0.16
C ALA A 128 -10.31 -2.25 -1.12
N VAL A 129 -9.85 -1.56 -2.16
CA VAL A 129 -10.46 -1.56 -3.49
C VAL A 129 -9.42 -1.36 -4.57
N MET A 130 -9.67 -1.93 -5.74
CA MET A 130 -8.89 -1.66 -6.94
C MET A 130 -9.80 -1.30 -8.10
N TRP A 131 -9.25 -0.52 -9.02
CA TRP A 131 -9.85 -0.27 -10.32
C TRP A 131 -8.79 -0.36 -11.41
N LYS A 132 -9.15 -1.04 -12.50
CA LYS A 132 -8.32 -1.14 -13.70
C LYS A 132 -9.17 -0.78 -14.91
N SER A 133 -8.67 0.13 -15.75
CA SER A 133 -9.37 0.54 -16.95
C SER A 133 -8.38 1.01 -18.01
N THR A 134 -8.67 0.76 -19.28
CA THR A 134 -7.88 1.30 -20.39
C THR A 134 -7.84 2.83 -20.40
N HIS A 135 -8.83 3.48 -19.79
CA HIS A 135 -8.91 4.92 -19.57
C HIS A 135 -9.39 5.16 -18.15
N LEU A 136 -8.48 5.51 -17.26
CA LEU A 136 -8.85 6.00 -15.93
C LEU A 136 -9.46 7.40 -16.10
N PRO A 137 -10.73 7.60 -15.71
CA PRO A 137 -11.31 8.94 -15.75
C PRO A 137 -10.56 9.81 -14.74
N HIS A 138 -10.03 10.96 -15.18
CA HIS A 138 -9.45 11.93 -14.26
C HIS A 138 -10.52 12.48 -13.31
N ASP A 139 -11.76 12.66 -13.80
CA ASP A 139 -12.87 13.14 -13.01
C ASP A 139 -13.73 11.99 -12.50
N GLY A 140 -14.12 12.07 -11.22
CA GLY A 140 -15.02 11.12 -10.58
C GLY A 140 -14.41 9.77 -10.18
N LEU A 141 -13.08 9.61 -10.25
CA LEU A 141 -12.41 8.36 -9.89
C LEU A 141 -12.60 8.02 -8.41
N ALA A 142 -12.46 9.00 -7.51
CA ALA A 142 -12.75 8.83 -6.09
C ALA A 142 -14.18 8.36 -5.85
N GLN A 143 -15.15 8.95 -6.58
CA GLN A 143 -16.55 8.55 -6.47
C GLN A 143 -16.78 7.10 -6.89
N LYS A 144 -16.12 6.63 -7.96
CA LYS A 144 -16.23 5.24 -8.41
C LYS A 144 -15.63 4.26 -7.41
N LEU A 145 -14.44 4.54 -6.89
CA LEU A 145 -13.81 3.73 -5.84
C LEU A 145 -14.70 3.67 -4.59
N PHE A 146 -15.23 4.81 -4.17
CA PHE A 146 -16.11 4.90 -3.02
C PHE A 146 -17.42 4.12 -3.22
N GLN A 147 -18.03 4.22 -4.40
CA GLN A 147 -19.23 3.46 -4.74
C GLN A 147 -18.99 1.94 -4.68
N SER A 148 -17.80 1.47 -5.04
CA SER A 148 -17.46 0.05 -4.91
C SER A 148 -17.46 -0.40 -3.45
N TRP A 149 -16.96 0.42 -2.52
CA TRP A 149 -17.07 0.13 -1.08
C TRP A 149 -18.52 0.16 -0.59
N VAL A 150 -19.31 1.15 -0.98
CA VAL A 150 -20.71 1.25 -0.59
C VAL A 150 -21.54 0.08 -1.14
N ALA A 151 -21.23 -0.44 -2.32
CA ALA A 151 -21.91 -1.58 -2.91
C ALA A 151 -21.62 -2.91 -2.19
N SER A 152 -20.44 -3.08 -1.58
CA SER A 152 -20.11 -4.25 -0.76
C SER A 152 -20.75 -4.15 0.63
N ALA A 153 -21.45 -5.19 1.06
CA ALA A 153 -22.06 -5.22 2.40
C ALA A 153 -21.02 -5.14 3.52
N GLU A 154 -19.88 -5.80 3.35
CA GLU A 154 -18.79 -5.84 4.33
C GLU A 154 -18.10 -4.47 4.44
N HIS A 155 -17.70 -3.88 3.33
CA HIS A 155 -17.07 -2.55 3.33
C HIS A 155 -18.03 -1.47 3.84
N ARG A 156 -19.32 -1.57 3.47
CA ARG A 156 -20.34 -0.65 3.98
C ARG A 156 -20.55 -0.79 5.49
N HIS A 157 -20.49 -2.02 6.02
CA HIS A 157 -20.53 -2.24 7.47
C HIS A 157 -19.37 -1.53 8.16
N THR A 158 -18.17 -1.67 7.64
CA THR A 158 -16.96 -0.99 8.16
C THR A 158 -17.12 0.53 8.11
N LEU A 159 -17.58 1.10 6.98
CA LEU A 159 -17.83 2.54 6.81
C LEU A 159 -18.83 3.09 7.85
N LEU A 160 -19.83 2.30 8.23
CA LEU A 160 -20.93 2.71 9.11
C LEU A 160 -20.78 2.24 10.57
N SER A 161 -19.68 1.57 10.92
CA SER A 161 -19.46 1.16 12.31
C SER A 161 -19.32 2.39 13.23
N ARG A 162 -19.87 2.27 14.43
CA ARG A 162 -19.75 3.25 15.54
C ARG A 162 -18.48 3.08 16.35
N ASP A 163 -17.76 1.98 16.12
CA ASP A 163 -16.56 1.61 16.88
C ASP A 163 -15.32 2.40 16.46
N TYR A 164 -15.40 3.13 15.35
CA TYR A 164 -14.28 3.88 14.81
C TYR A 164 -14.40 5.37 15.08
N LEU A 165 -13.26 6.01 15.39
CA LEU A 165 -13.11 7.44 15.64
C LEU A 165 -12.23 8.13 14.60
N LYS A 166 -11.35 7.37 13.94
CA LYS A 166 -10.37 7.89 13.01
C LYS A 166 -10.35 7.05 11.73
N LEU A 167 -9.91 7.67 10.66
CA LEU A 167 -9.77 7.09 9.31
C LEU A 167 -8.54 7.63 8.63
N SER A 168 -7.78 6.74 8.00
CA SER A 168 -6.76 7.09 7.00
C SER A 168 -7.09 6.44 5.67
N THR A 169 -6.79 7.14 4.59
CA THR A 169 -6.97 6.62 3.23
C THR A 169 -5.66 6.77 2.48
N GLY A 170 -5.13 5.67 1.95
CA GLY A 170 -3.97 5.62 1.08
C GLY A 170 -4.38 5.21 -0.33
N VAL A 171 -3.83 5.88 -1.35
CA VAL A 171 -4.12 5.59 -2.76
C VAL A 171 -2.83 5.52 -3.55
N ALA A 172 -2.58 4.39 -4.19
CA ALA A 172 -1.46 4.18 -5.12
C ALA A 172 -1.96 3.92 -6.53
N MET A 173 -1.33 4.58 -7.52
CA MET A 173 -1.69 4.47 -8.93
C MET A 173 -0.45 4.37 -9.81
N SER A 174 -0.52 3.51 -10.82
CA SER A 174 0.47 3.45 -11.90
C SER A 174 -0.20 3.01 -13.19
N GLY A 175 0.03 3.77 -14.27
CA GLY A 175 -0.58 3.51 -15.55
C GLY A 175 -2.11 3.50 -15.48
N ASN A 176 -2.71 2.35 -15.72
CA ASN A 176 -4.17 2.17 -15.74
C ASN A 176 -4.73 1.42 -14.53
N GLU A 177 -3.94 1.25 -13.50
CA GLU A 177 -4.31 0.57 -12.25
C GLU A 177 -4.25 1.54 -11.07
N ILE A 178 -5.28 1.47 -10.22
CA ILE A 178 -5.36 2.22 -8.98
C ILE A 178 -5.83 1.30 -7.86
N TYR A 179 -5.17 1.40 -6.73
CA TYR A 179 -5.50 0.69 -5.49
C TYR A 179 -5.69 1.71 -4.38
N ALA A 180 -6.74 1.52 -3.60
CA ALA A 180 -7.00 2.34 -2.42
C ALA A 180 -7.23 1.45 -1.20
N ASP A 181 -6.71 1.91 -0.08
CA ASP A 181 -6.82 1.29 1.23
C ASP A 181 -7.31 2.30 2.26
N GLN A 182 -8.26 1.88 3.10
CA GLN A 182 -8.77 2.65 4.23
C GLN A 182 -8.49 1.90 5.52
N ILE A 183 -7.83 2.55 6.48
CA ILE A 183 -7.61 2.01 7.83
C ILE A 183 -8.46 2.83 8.81
N PHE A 184 -9.35 2.14 9.50
CA PHE A 184 -10.24 2.66 10.53
C PHE A 184 -9.66 2.33 11.91
N VAL A 185 -9.73 3.29 12.84
CA VAL A 185 -9.18 3.13 14.19
C VAL A 185 -10.21 3.60 15.22
N GLY A 186 -10.48 2.76 16.18
CA GLY A 186 -11.33 3.03 17.33
C GLY A 186 -10.63 3.82 18.45
N PRO A 187 -11.26 3.91 19.63
CA PRO A 187 -10.65 4.53 20.78
C PRO A 187 -9.41 3.76 21.25
N GLU A 188 -8.45 4.48 21.78
CA GLU A 188 -7.27 3.87 22.39
C GLU A 188 -7.66 3.02 23.59
N VAL A 189 -7.03 1.85 23.73
CA VAL A 189 -7.26 0.98 24.89
C VAL A 189 -6.50 1.57 26.08
N SER A 190 -7.23 2.02 27.10
CA SER A 190 -6.62 2.51 28.32
C SER A 190 -5.93 1.36 29.05
N THR A 191 -4.60 1.41 29.15
CA THR A 191 -3.79 0.43 29.91
C THR A 191 -3.99 0.54 31.43
N ASN A 192 -4.77 1.50 31.89
CA ASN A 192 -5.04 1.69 33.32
C ASN A 192 -5.97 0.62 33.94
N MET A 193 -6.65 -0.19 33.13
CA MET A 193 -7.51 -1.27 33.65
C MET A 193 -6.75 -2.48 34.19
N PHE A 194 -5.45 -2.56 34.02
CA PHE A 194 -4.64 -3.70 34.50
C PHE A 194 -3.70 -3.38 35.66
N LYS A 195 -3.84 -2.22 36.28
CA LYS A 195 -3.24 -2.01 37.62
C LYS A 195 -4.11 -2.72 38.65
N VAL A 196 -3.90 -4.01 38.80
CA VAL A 196 -4.38 -4.76 39.94
C VAL A 196 -3.70 -4.16 41.19
N GLN A 197 -4.51 -3.74 42.15
CA GLN A 197 -4.08 -3.30 43.49
C GLN A 197 -3.44 -4.47 44.23
#